data_ba7b83638dd78fad78110d3de057e8e6
#
_entry.id   ba7b83638dd78fad78110d3de057e8e6
#
_cell.length_a   1.000
_cell.length_b   1.000
_cell.length_c   1.000
_cell.angle_alpha   90.00
_cell.angle_beta   90.00
_cell.angle_gamma   90.00
#
_symmetry.space_group_name_H-M   'P 1'
#
loop_
_entity.id
_entity.type
_entity.pdbx_description
1 polymer ?
#
loop_
_entity_poly.entity_id
_entity_poly.type
_entity_poly.pdbx_seq_one_letter_code
_entity_poly.pdbx_strand_id
1 'polypeptide(L)'
;MRVTRQSRPVAPVAHEPAERRVRVGRRAGIALAAFVVVAVLTGAVVIATRDSPEPLDPAEAGTIASGVVEKAIEELGQKPANSALVYQQILPSMVAIETTSDVRRRRGEAFGTGVVVHANGTILTASHVIEGAKSIRVTFMDGTRATAQVAASDPDNDTAVLLPARLPEVVVPAVLGGGVGIGDEAYAVGHPLGFVDSITSGVISGLDRTVDVNKGKKLRGLIQFDAAVNPGNSGGPLLNRGGQVVGIVTALANPSRDGSFIGIGFAVPIGAAGGRGFAPSK
;
A
#
# COMPACT_ATOMS: atom_id res chain seq x y z
N MET A 1 29.26 -54.47 18.09
CA MET A 1 27.95 -54.64 17.47
C MET A 1 27.77 -53.48 16.49
N ARG A 2 28.01 -53.71 15.18
CA ARG A 2 27.89 -52.69 14.13
C ARG A 2 26.52 -52.79 13.53
N VAL A 3 25.74 -51.71 13.57
CA VAL A 3 24.43 -51.61 12.89
C VAL A 3 24.61 -50.87 11.58
N THR A 4 24.51 -51.60 10.48
CA THR A 4 24.55 -51.13 9.12
C THR A 4 23.15 -50.57 8.76
N ARG A 5 23.03 -49.25 8.45
CA ARG A 5 21.82 -48.68 7.87
C ARG A 5 21.86 -48.90 6.36
N GLN A 6 20.91 -49.67 5.88
CA GLN A 6 20.59 -49.79 4.45
C GLN A 6 19.78 -48.56 4.02
N SER A 7 20.33 -47.84 3.06
CA SER A 7 19.63 -46.77 2.32
C SER A 7 18.73 -47.37 1.25
N ARG A 8 17.43 -47.08 1.30
CA ARG A 8 16.48 -47.38 0.20
C ARG A 8 16.62 -46.33 -0.90
N PRO A 9 16.62 -46.73 -2.18
CA PRO A 9 16.62 -45.78 -3.29
C PRO A 9 15.27 -45.11 -3.43
N VAL A 10 15.29 -43.79 -3.58
CA VAL A 10 14.12 -42.94 -3.89
C VAL A 10 13.91 -43.02 -5.41
N ALA A 11 12.67 -43.38 -5.83
CA ALA A 11 12.26 -43.40 -7.22
C ALA A 11 12.19 -41.97 -7.80
N PRO A 12 12.51 -41.78 -9.09
CA PRO A 12 12.43 -40.46 -9.71
C PRO A 12 10.98 -40.02 -9.89
N VAL A 13 10.68 -38.80 -9.41
CA VAL A 13 9.41 -38.13 -9.65
C VAL A 13 9.41 -37.61 -11.09
N ALA A 14 8.46 -38.08 -11.89
CA ALA A 14 8.23 -37.59 -13.24
C ALA A 14 7.74 -36.14 -13.18
N HIS A 15 8.49 -35.22 -13.78
CA HIS A 15 8.07 -33.85 -14.00
C HIS A 15 7.16 -33.81 -15.23
N GLU A 16 5.87 -33.53 -15.03
CA GLU A 16 4.99 -33.06 -16.08
C GLU A 16 5.46 -31.68 -16.58
N PRO A 17 5.48 -31.43 -17.91
CA PRO A 17 5.88 -30.12 -18.42
C PRO A 17 4.82 -29.09 -18.09
N ALA A 18 5.16 -28.15 -17.24
CA ALA A 18 4.34 -26.96 -16.96
C ALA A 18 4.11 -26.17 -18.25
N GLU A 19 2.85 -26.01 -18.64
CA GLU A 19 2.44 -25.11 -19.71
C GLU A 19 2.93 -23.69 -19.40
N ARG A 20 3.88 -23.21 -20.18
CA ARG A 20 4.40 -21.85 -20.14
C ARG A 20 3.32 -20.89 -20.62
N ARG A 21 2.47 -20.40 -19.73
CA ARG A 21 1.68 -19.19 -20.02
C ARG A 21 2.65 -18.02 -20.13
N VAL A 22 2.88 -17.58 -21.37
CA VAL A 22 3.63 -16.37 -21.67
C VAL A 22 2.87 -15.18 -21.09
N ARG A 23 3.27 -14.70 -19.93
CA ARG A 23 2.81 -13.40 -19.42
C ARG A 23 3.50 -12.32 -20.26
N VAL A 24 2.74 -11.78 -21.22
CA VAL A 24 3.14 -10.58 -21.94
C VAL A 24 3.28 -9.45 -20.92
N GLY A 25 4.51 -9.02 -20.68
CA GLY A 25 4.80 -7.98 -19.70
C GLY A 25 4.08 -6.67 -20.05
N ARG A 26 3.65 -5.93 -19.05
CA ARG A 26 2.85 -4.69 -19.14
C ARG A 26 3.44 -3.65 -20.09
N ARG A 27 4.78 -3.62 -20.25
CA ARG A 27 5.49 -2.77 -21.23
C ARG A 27 5.25 -3.23 -22.67
N ALA A 28 5.16 -4.53 -22.93
CA ALA A 28 4.78 -5.08 -24.23
C ALA A 28 3.30 -4.82 -24.55
N GLY A 29 2.42 -4.78 -23.54
CA GLY A 29 1.02 -4.41 -23.69
C GLY A 29 0.82 -2.95 -24.07
N ILE A 30 1.58 -2.03 -23.49
CA ILE A 30 1.53 -0.60 -23.81
C ILE A 30 2.09 -0.35 -25.22
N ALA A 31 3.21 -1.00 -25.60
CA ALA A 31 3.76 -0.91 -26.95
C ALA A 31 2.82 -1.51 -27.99
N LEU A 32 2.16 -2.63 -27.67
CA LEU A 32 1.17 -3.26 -28.54
C LEU A 32 -0.10 -2.40 -28.67
N ALA A 33 -0.57 -1.79 -27.57
CA ALA A 33 -1.70 -0.87 -27.59
C ALA A 33 -1.42 0.40 -28.41
N ALA A 34 -0.22 0.97 -28.27
CA ALA A 34 0.21 2.10 -29.09
C ALA A 34 0.32 1.72 -30.58
N PHE A 35 0.83 0.52 -30.88
CA PHE A 35 0.92 0.02 -32.25
C PHE A 35 -0.47 -0.26 -32.86
N VAL A 36 -1.41 -0.80 -32.08
CA VAL A 36 -2.80 -1.05 -32.51
C VAL A 36 -3.53 0.28 -32.74
N VAL A 37 -3.34 1.28 -31.86
CA VAL A 37 -3.94 2.61 -32.04
C VAL A 37 -3.42 3.30 -33.31
N VAL A 38 -2.12 3.22 -33.58
CA VAL A 38 -1.53 3.74 -34.82
C VAL A 38 -2.05 2.96 -36.05
N ALA A 39 -2.17 1.63 -35.96
CA ALA A 39 -2.69 0.81 -37.05
C ALA A 39 -4.19 1.05 -37.31
N VAL A 40 -4.99 1.30 -36.25
CA VAL A 40 -6.43 1.62 -36.35
C VAL A 40 -6.62 3.02 -36.89
N LEU A 41 -5.81 4.00 -36.47
CA LEU A 41 -5.87 5.37 -37.00
C LEU A 41 -5.44 5.44 -38.47
N THR A 42 -4.40 4.72 -38.86
CA THR A 42 -4.01 4.62 -40.30
C THR A 42 -5.06 3.86 -41.10
N GLY A 43 -5.65 2.80 -40.57
CA GLY A 43 -6.75 2.06 -41.21
C GLY A 43 -8.03 2.90 -41.35
N ALA A 44 -8.41 3.67 -40.33
CA ALA A 44 -9.61 4.51 -40.35
C ALA A 44 -9.52 5.67 -41.34
N VAL A 45 -8.31 6.26 -41.53
CA VAL A 45 -8.06 7.29 -42.54
C VAL A 45 -8.19 6.72 -43.95
N VAL A 46 -7.78 5.49 -44.16
CA VAL A 46 -7.91 4.79 -45.48
C VAL A 46 -9.36 4.41 -45.81
N ILE A 47 -10.22 4.14 -44.81
CA ILE A 47 -11.62 3.75 -45.05
C ILE A 47 -12.56 4.97 -45.22
N ALA A 48 -12.20 6.15 -44.70
CA ALA A 48 -13.05 7.34 -44.73
C ALA A 48 -13.05 8.09 -46.08
N THR A 49 -12.15 7.78 -47.01
CA THR A 49 -12.08 8.46 -48.30
C THR A 49 -12.23 7.42 -49.42
N ARG A 50 -13.42 7.37 -50.03
CA ARG A 50 -13.74 6.53 -51.22
C ARG A 50 -13.17 7.06 -52.54
N ASP A 51 -12.47 8.17 -52.55
CA ASP A 51 -11.61 8.61 -53.66
C ASP A 51 -10.19 8.24 -53.26
N SER A 52 -9.49 7.49 -54.11
CA SER A 52 -8.15 6.96 -53.87
C SER A 52 -7.24 8.07 -53.31
N PRO A 53 -6.91 8.05 -52.00
CA PRO A 53 -6.01 9.08 -51.48
C PRO A 53 -4.66 8.87 -52.10
N GLU A 54 -4.04 9.96 -52.58
CA GLU A 54 -2.62 9.95 -52.93
C GLU A 54 -1.82 9.36 -51.75
N PRO A 55 -0.86 8.47 -51.99
CA PRO A 55 -0.03 7.94 -50.91
C PRO A 55 0.64 9.10 -50.22
N LEU A 56 0.40 9.23 -48.90
CA LEU A 56 1.08 10.23 -48.08
C LEU A 56 2.59 10.11 -48.29
N ASP A 57 3.26 11.24 -48.60
CA ASP A 57 4.70 11.31 -48.63
C ASP A 57 5.25 10.79 -47.28
N PRO A 58 6.24 9.89 -47.26
CA PRO A 58 6.87 9.41 -46.04
C PRO A 58 7.29 10.50 -45.03
N ALA A 59 7.67 11.68 -45.56
CA ALA A 59 8.00 12.84 -44.75
C ALA A 59 6.77 13.46 -44.08
N GLU A 60 5.65 13.52 -44.79
CA GLU A 60 4.37 14.04 -44.27
C GLU A 60 3.75 13.10 -43.23
N ALA A 61 3.79 11.78 -43.50
CA ALA A 61 3.40 10.76 -42.53
C ALA A 61 4.25 10.79 -41.25
N GLY A 62 5.56 11.02 -41.39
CA GLY A 62 6.48 11.20 -40.24
C GLY A 62 6.14 12.43 -39.40
N THR A 63 5.78 13.55 -40.02
CA THR A 63 5.40 14.78 -39.34
C THR A 63 4.09 14.61 -38.55
N ILE A 64 3.07 13.98 -39.15
CA ILE A 64 1.81 13.71 -38.53
C ILE A 64 2.01 12.76 -37.35
N ALA A 65 2.79 11.67 -37.51
CA ALA A 65 3.08 10.73 -36.45
C ALA A 65 3.82 11.38 -35.27
N SER A 66 4.82 12.24 -35.58
CA SER A 66 5.56 12.99 -34.54
C SER A 66 4.64 13.93 -33.74
N GLY A 67 3.77 14.67 -34.43
CA GLY A 67 2.83 15.58 -33.76
C GLY A 67 1.81 14.86 -32.89
N VAL A 68 1.33 13.68 -33.31
CA VAL A 68 0.43 12.84 -32.47
C VAL A 68 1.16 12.29 -31.25
N VAL A 69 2.41 11.84 -31.41
CA VAL A 69 3.24 11.35 -30.31
C VAL A 69 3.56 12.47 -29.32
N GLU A 70 3.94 13.65 -29.82
CA GLU A 70 4.27 14.81 -28.98
C GLU A 70 3.06 15.26 -28.17
N LYS A 71 1.88 15.35 -28.79
CA LYS A 71 0.62 15.67 -28.10
C LYS A 71 0.25 14.61 -27.07
N ALA A 72 0.43 13.33 -27.37
CA ALA A 72 0.18 12.25 -26.43
C ALA A 72 1.16 12.29 -25.24
N ILE A 73 2.44 12.64 -25.46
CA ILE A 73 3.44 12.83 -24.40
C ILE A 73 3.05 14.03 -23.53
N GLU A 74 2.63 15.14 -24.13
CA GLU A 74 2.18 16.33 -23.41
C GLU A 74 0.95 16.04 -22.53
N GLU A 75 -0.07 15.36 -23.09
CA GLU A 75 -1.26 14.93 -22.34
C GLU A 75 -0.93 13.98 -21.18
N LEU A 76 0.04 13.07 -21.37
CA LEU A 76 0.53 12.19 -20.31
C LEU A 76 1.31 12.96 -19.24
N GLY A 77 2.07 13.99 -19.62
CA GLY A 77 2.82 14.85 -18.70
C GLY A 77 1.92 15.77 -17.86
N GLN A 78 0.70 16.08 -18.34
CA GLN A 78 -0.28 16.90 -17.60
C GLN A 78 -1.11 16.11 -16.58
N LYS A 79 -1.10 14.76 -16.63
CA LYS A 79 -1.81 13.96 -15.64
C LYS A 79 -1.05 13.98 -14.30
N PRO A 80 -1.76 14.22 -13.20
CA PRO A 80 -1.13 14.15 -11.89
C PRO A 80 -0.52 12.77 -11.64
N ALA A 81 0.60 12.73 -10.94
CA ALA A 81 1.20 11.47 -10.53
C ALA A 81 0.19 10.63 -9.76
N ASN A 82 0.20 9.30 -9.96
CA ASN A 82 -0.74 8.41 -9.27
C ASN A 82 -0.64 8.53 -7.74
N SER A 83 0.58 8.75 -7.20
CA SER A 83 0.80 9.02 -5.78
C SER A 83 0.04 10.25 -5.28
N ALA A 84 -0.08 11.31 -6.09
CA ALA A 84 -0.83 12.49 -5.72
C ALA A 84 -2.33 12.20 -5.64
N LEU A 85 -2.87 11.41 -6.58
CA LEU A 85 -4.28 11.00 -6.57
C LEU A 85 -4.60 10.11 -5.36
N VAL A 86 -3.76 9.11 -5.11
CA VAL A 86 -3.87 8.20 -3.95
C VAL A 86 -3.81 8.99 -2.64
N TYR A 87 -2.90 9.97 -2.56
CA TYR A 87 -2.78 10.82 -1.38
C TYR A 87 -4.03 11.66 -1.12
N GLN A 88 -4.54 12.34 -2.14
CA GLN A 88 -5.77 13.14 -2.02
C GLN A 88 -6.97 12.28 -1.61
N GLN A 89 -7.04 11.06 -2.10
CA GLN A 89 -8.13 10.13 -1.77
C GLN A 89 -8.10 9.69 -0.31
N ILE A 90 -6.92 9.35 0.24
CA ILE A 90 -6.81 8.82 1.61
C ILE A 90 -6.81 9.91 2.68
N LEU A 91 -6.35 11.12 2.34
CA LEU A 91 -6.12 12.20 3.28
C LEU A 91 -7.30 12.47 4.23
N PRO A 92 -8.57 12.54 3.78
CA PRO A 92 -9.70 12.80 4.67
C PRO A 92 -9.95 11.68 5.71
N SER A 93 -9.41 10.50 5.48
CA SER A 93 -9.53 9.34 6.38
C SER A 93 -8.37 9.22 7.36
N MET A 94 -7.34 10.07 7.25
CA MET A 94 -6.14 10.01 8.10
C MET A 94 -6.40 10.63 9.47
N VAL A 95 -5.72 10.07 10.47
CA VAL A 95 -5.78 10.55 11.85
C VAL A 95 -4.38 10.53 12.47
N ALA A 96 -3.94 11.65 13.02
CA ALA A 96 -2.76 11.68 13.87
C ALA A 96 -3.13 11.18 15.26
N ILE A 97 -2.28 10.31 15.84
CA ILE A 97 -2.46 9.73 17.17
C ILE A 97 -1.33 10.20 18.06
N GLU A 98 -1.69 10.81 19.18
CA GLU A 98 -0.79 11.20 20.26
C GLU A 98 -1.15 10.39 21.50
N THR A 99 -0.17 9.76 22.14
CA THR A 99 -0.38 9.03 23.38
C THR A 99 0.49 9.59 24.48
N THR A 100 -0.02 9.59 25.70
CA THR A 100 0.76 9.92 26.88
C THR A 100 0.86 8.72 27.78
N SER A 101 2.06 8.40 28.24
CA SER A 101 2.33 7.34 29.20
C SER A 101 3.08 7.88 30.43
N ASP A 102 2.87 7.25 31.59
CA ASP A 102 3.53 7.61 32.84
C ASP A 102 4.58 6.52 33.17
N VAL A 103 5.70 6.56 32.47
CA VAL A 103 6.81 5.67 32.79
C VAL A 103 7.70 6.34 33.82
N ARG A 104 7.46 6.02 35.11
CA ARG A 104 8.33 6.35 36.25
C ARG A 104 9.02 7.73 36.15
N ARG A 105 8.24 8.82 36.31
CA ARG A 105 8.69 10.21 36.40
C ARG A 105 9.11 10.92 35.10
N ARG A 106 8.93 10.34 33.93
CA ARG A 106 9.00 11.05 32.64
C ARG A 106 7.69 10.87 31.90
N ARG A 107 7.03 11.97 31.53
CA ARG A 107 5.95 11.93 30.53
C ARG A 107 6.57 11.46 29.24
N GLY A 108 6.27 10.24 28.83
CA GLY A 108 6.57 9.77 27.49
C GLY A 108 5.42 10.18 26.58
N GLU A 109 5.71 10.88 25.51
CA GLU A 109 4.78 11.09 24.40
C GLU A 109 5.21 10.17 23.26
N ALA A 110 4.24 9.49 22.66
CA ALA A 110 4.46 8.73 21.45
C ALA A 110 3.47 9.20 20.39
N PHE A 111 3.93 9.17 19.15
CA PHE A 111 3.18 9.59 17.98
C PHE A 111 3.00 8.40 17.04
N GLY A 112 1.84 8.35 16.40
CA GLY A 112 1.51 7.36 15.39
C GLY A 112 0.43 7.88 14.48
N THR A 113 0.01 7.02 13.59
CA THR A 113 -1.02 7.29 12.59
C THR A 113 -2.18 6.30 12.77
N GLY A 114 -3.37 6.71 12.38
CA GLY A 114 -4.53 5.86 12.26
C GLY A 114 -5.30 6.16 10.99
N VAL A 115 -6.21 5.28 10.64
CA VAL A 115 -7.09 5.44 9.49
C VAL A 115 -8.54 5.19 9.90
N VAL A 116 -9.42 6.11 9.54
CA VAL A 116 -10.87 5.96 9.75
C VAL A 116 -11.39 4.91 8.77
N VAL A 117 -12.08 3.90 9.28
CA VAL A 117 -12.55 2.76 8.47
C VAL A 117 -14.08 2.61 8.46
N HIS A 118 -14.79 3.36 9.29
CA HIS A 118 -16.25 3.37 9.32
C HIS A 118 -16.81 4.77 9.52
N ALA A 119 -18.03 5.00 9.05
CA ALA A 119 -18.73 6.28 9.15
C ALA A 119 -19.02 6.72 10.61
N ASN A 120 -18.99 5.80 11.57
CA ASN A 120 -19.07 6.11 13.00
C ASN A 120 -17.76 6.61 13.60
N GLY A 121 -16.72 6.84 12.76
CA GLY A 121 -15.42 7.34 13.17
C GLY A 121 -14.49 6.27 13.75
N THR A 122 -14.80 4.99 13.61
CA THR A 122 -13.89 3.90 14.02
C THR A 122 -12.54 4.03 13.32
N ILE A 123 -11.46 4.01 14.10
CA ILE A 123 -10.08 4.19 13.63
C ILE A 123 -9.32 2.88 13.81
N LEU A 124 -8.63 2.42 12.77
CA LEU A 124 -7.60 1.38 12.84
C LEU A 124 -6.22 2.00 13.05
N THR A 125 -5.39 1.35 13.86
CA THR A 125 -3.99 1.71 14.10
C THR A 125 -3.19 0.47 14.52
N ALA A 126 -1.90 0.62 14.77
CA ALA A 126 -1.05 -0.42 15.34
C ALA A 126 -1.18 -0.47 16.87
N SER A 127 -1.18 -1.68 17.46
CA SER A 127 -1.35 -1.83 18.93
C SER A 127 -0.18 -1.24 19.71
N HIS A 128 1.05 -1.31 19.17
CA HIS A 128 2.22 -0.76 19.84
C HIS A 128 2.18 0.77 19.95
N VAL A 129 1.41 1.48 19.11
CA VAL A 129 1.22 2.94 19.17
C VAL A 129 0.49 3.33 20.45
N ILE A 130 -0.41 2.47 20.94
CA ILE A 130 -1.25 2.73 22.11
C ILE A 130 -0.84 1.92 23.34
N GLU A 131 0.21 1.11 23.24
CA GLU A 131 0.68 0.25 24.31
C GLU A 131 1.09 1.09 25.54
N GLY A 132 0.48 0.80 26.68
CA GLY A 132 0.76 1.51 27.94
C GLY A 132 0.30 2.96 27.99
N ALA A 133 -0.49 3.41 27.01
CA ALA A 133 -1.05 4.76 27.00
C ALA A 133 -2.05 4.96 28.14
N LYS A 134 -1.91 6.05 28.89
CA LYS A 134 -2.90 6.54 29.85
C LYS A 134 -3.98 7.40 29.19
N SER A 135 -3.60 8.13 28.16
CA SER A 135 -4.54 8.87 27.34
C SER A 135 -4.15 8.78 25.87
N ILE A 136 -5.16 8.72 25.04
CA ILE A 136 -5.05 8.70 23.60
C ILE A 136 -5.78 9.92 23.08
N ARG A 137 -5.09 10.76 22.33
CA ARG A 137 -5.66 11.90 21.60
C ARG A 137 -5.55 11.62 20.12
N VAL A 138 -6.61 11.91 19.40
CA VAL A 138 -6.66 11.82 17.95
C VAL A 138 -6.92 13.20 17.36
N THR A 139 -6.27 13.50 16.26
CA THR A 139 -6.49 14.74 15.49
C THR A 139 -6.83 14.33 14.06
N PHE A 140 -8.04 14.68 13.63
CA PHE A 140 -8.52 14.47 12.25
C PHE A 140 -7.93 15.53 11.32
N MET A 141 -8.04 15.30 10.02
CA MET A 141 -7.46 16.17 9.00
C MET A 141 -8.05 17.58 8.94
N ASP A 142 -9.29 17.76 9.39
CA ASP A 142 -9.93 19.07 9.53
C ASP A 142 -9.47 19.84 10.79
N GLY A 143 -8.56 19.26 11.58
CA GLY A 143 -8.07 19.81 12.85
C GLY A 143 -8.94 19.47 14.05
N THR A 144 -10.05 18.73 13.89
CA THR A 144 -10.88 18.28 15.02
C THR A 144 -10.06 17.36 15.92
N ARG A 145 -10.00 17.68 17.21
CA ARG A 145 -9.31 16.90 18.24
C ARG A 145 -10.31 16.23 19.17
N ALA A 146 -10.01 14.97 19.49
CA ALA A 146 -10.81 14.18 20.43
C ALA A 146 -9.91 13.29 21.29
N THR A 147 -10.40 12.93 22.48
CA THR A 147 -9.88 11.76 23.18
C THR A 147 -10.46 10.51 22.52
N ALA A 148 -9.71 9.41 22.55
CA ALA A 148 -10.18 8.14 22.00
C ALA A 148 -10.06 7.03 23.05
N GLN A 149 -10.98 6.07 22.95
CA GLN A 149 -10.98 4.86 23.78
C GLN A 149 -10.57 3.66 22.92
N VAL A 150 -9.87 2.70 23.50
CA VAL A 150 -9.55 1.43 22.88
C VAL A 150 -10.81 0.56 22.88
N ALA A 151 -11.36 0.31 21.70
CA ALA A 151 -12.50 -0.59 21.54
C ALA A 151 -12.07 -2.06 21.45
N ALA A 152 -10.92 -2.30 20.77
CA ALA A 152 -10.30 -3.60 20.66
C ALA A 152 -8.79 -3.44 20.49
N SER A 153 -8.03 -4.43 20.93
CA SER A 153 -6.60 -4.53 20.71
C SER A 153 -6.22 -5.98 20.47
N ASP A 154 -5.47 -6.22 19.44
CA ASP A 154 -4.87 -7.52 19.11
C ASP A 154 -3.35 -7.35 19.05
N PRO A 155 -2.66 -7.48 20.20
CA PRO A 155 -1.22 -7.37 20.23
C PRO A 155 -0.51 -8.43 19.38
N ASP A 156 -1.08 -9.62 19.20
CA ASP A 156 -0.44 -10.70 18.44
C ASP A 156 -0.34 -10.39 16.95
N ASN A 157 -1.30 -9.62 16.43
CA ASN A 157 -1.27 -9.09 15.06
C ASN A 157 -0.86 -7.61 15.01
N ASP A 158 -0.48 -7.01 16.15
CA ASP A 158 -0.10 -5.60 16.26
C ASP A 158 -1.16 -4.64 15.70
N THR A 159 -2.43 -4.85 16.00
CA THR A 159 -3.53 -4.00 15.55
C THR A 159 -4.38 -3.53 16.72
N ALA A 160 -4.98 -2.35 16.59
CA ALA A 160 -5.92 -1.80 17.56
C ALA A 160 -7.02 -0.99 16.87
N VAL A 161 -8.17 -0.95 17.53
CA VAL A 161 -9.37 -0.21 17.12
C VAL A 161 -9.65 0.86 18.16
N LEU A 162 -9.79 2.10 17.70
CA LEU A 162 -10.11 3.23 18.57
C LEU A 162 -11.48 3.81 18.22
N LEU A 163 -12.18 4.29 19.26
CA LEU A 163 -13.42 5.06 19.14
C LEU A 163 -13.17 6.46 19.70
N PRO A 164 -13.23 7.50 18.86
CA PRO A 164 -13.10 8.88 19.30
C PRO A 164 -14.35 9.35 20.05
N ALA A 165 -14.17 10.17 21.07
CA ALA A 165 -15.27 10.74 21.85
C ALA A 165 -16.03 11.85 21.10
N ARG A 166 -15.44 12.40 20.04
CA ARG A 166 -16.01 13.43 19.17
C ARG A 166 -15.59 13.18 17.73
N LEU A 167 -16.48 13.41 16.81
CA LEU A 167 -16.27 13.30 15.36
C LEU A 167 -16.12 14.68 14.72
N PRO A 168 -15.42 14.78 13.57
CA PRO A 168 -15.50 15.94 12.70
C PRO A 168 -16.92 16.08 12.10
N GLU A 169 -17.20 17.22 11.48
CA GLU A 169 -18.48 17.45 10.82
C GLU A 169 -18.73 16.46 9.66
N VAL A 170 -17.65 16.13 8.95
CA VAL A 170 -17.66 15.15 7.86
C VAL A 170 -16.69 14.03 8.16
N VAL A 171 -17.19 12.81 8.25
CA VAL A 171 -16.37 11.59 8.40
C VAL A 171 -16.27 10.89 7.05
N VAL A 172 -15.04 10.72 6.55
CA VAL A 172 -14.78 10.02 5.29
C VAL A 172 -14.01 8.71 5.61
N PRO A 173 -14.68 7.55 5.59
CA PRO A 173 -13.99 6.29 5.78
C PRO A 173 -13.10 5.94 4.59
N ALA A 174 -11.95 5.36 4.87
CA ALA A 174 -11.08 4.80 3.84
C ALA A 174 -11.74 3.59 3.17
N VAL A 175 -11.49 3.42 1.89
CA VAL A 175 -11.89 2.23 1.15
C VAL A 175 -10.91 1.11 1.47
N LEU A 176 -11.42 0.00 1.98
CA LEU A 176 -10.60 -1.18 2.25
C LEU A 176 -10.41 -1.99 0.97
N GLY A 177 -9.18 -2.42 0.72
CA GLY A 177 -8.79 -3.18 -0.45
C GLY A 177 -8.81 -4.68 -0.21
N GLY A 178 -8.46 -5.42 -1.26
CA GLY A 178 -8.28 -6.88 -1.23
C GLY A 178 -6.82 -7.30 -1.05
N GLY A 179 -6.53 -8.52 -1.50
CA GLY A 179 -5.17 -9.04 -1.53
C GLY A 179 -4.28 -8.30 -2.53
N VAL A 180 -2.98 -8.36 -2.28
CA VAL A 180 -1.94 -7.76 -3.12
C VAL A 180 -1.00 -8.83 -3.66
N GLY A 181 -0.33 -8.54 -4.78
CA GLY A 181 0.71 -9.36 -5.39
C GLY A 181 2.09 -8.74 -5.23
N ILE A 182 3.14 -9.57 -5.26
CA ILE A 182 4.53 -9.09 -5.32
C ILE A 182 4.72 -8.28 -6.60
N GLY A 183 5.30 -7.08 -6.49
CA GLY A 183 5.49 -6.13 -7.58
C GLY A 183 4.34 -5.14 -7.77
N ASP A 184 3.23 -5.26 -7.04
CA ASP A 184 2.18 -4.25 -7.03
C ASP A 184 2.71 -2.94 -6.43
N GLU A 185 2.20 -1.80 -6.94
CA GLU A 185 2.51 -0.49 -6.38
C GLU A 185 2.00 -0.40 -4.94
N ALA A 186 2.83 0.16 -4.06
CA ALA A 186 2.54 0.36 -2.65
C ALA A 186 2.79 1.82 -2.25
N TYR A 187 1.86 2.39 -1.48
CA TYR A 187 1.99 3.73 -0.94
C TYR A 187 1.79 3.67 0.57
N ALA A 188 2.75 4.21 1.33
CA ALA A 188 2.61 4.35 2.77
C ALA A 188 2.32 5.81 3.11
N VAL A 189 1.29 6.04 3.94
CA VAL A 189 0.89 7.38 4.36
C VAL A 189 0.90 7.46 5.89
N GLY A 190 1.38 8.57 6.42
CA GLY A 190 1.44 8.76 7.87
C GLY A 190 2.02 10.11 8.27
N HIS A 191 2.33 10.23 9.56
CA HIS A 191 2.84 11.45 10.20
C HIS A 191 4.27 11.20 10.73
N PRO A 192 5.27 10.89 9.86
CA PRO A 192 6.60 10.55 10.31
C PRO A 192 7.25 11.74 11.02
N LEU A 193 7.88 11.46 12.19
CA LEU A 193 8.64 12.46 12.95
C LEU A 193 7.86 13.76 13.27
N GLY A 194 6.53 13.71 13.27
CA GLY A 194 5.68 14.89 13.46
C GLY A 194 5.48 15.74 12.19
N PHE A 195 6.04 15.35 11.05
CA PHE A 195 5.66 15.91 9.76
C PHE A 195 4.30 15.34 9.36
N VAL A 196 3.32 16.21 9.34
CA VAL A 196 1.94 15.86 9.00
C VAL A 196 1.90 15.48 7.52
N ASP A 197 1.15 14.41 7.20
CA ASP A 197 0.72 14.11 5.84
C ASP A 197 1.83 13.77 4.84
N SER A 198 2.68 12.84 5.20
CA SER A 198 3.72 12.33 4.29
C SER A 198 3.23 11.10 3.54
N ILE A 199 3.45 11.07 2.23
CA ILE A 199 3.27 9.88 1.39
C ILE A 199 4.62 9.44 0.82
N THR A 200 4.83 8.13 0.80
CA THR A 200 5.97 7.49 0.13
C THR A 200 5.47 6.40 -0.80
N SER A 201 6.20 6.13 -1.87
CA SER A 201 5.85 5.12 -2.86
C SER A 201 6.94 4.07 -3.00
N GLY A 202 6.52 2.86 -3.29
CA GLY A 202 7.36 1.70 -3.53
C GLY A 202 6.55 0.57 -4.13
N VAL A 203 6.96 -0.66 -3.86
CA VAL A 203 6.29 -1.88 -4.33
C VAL A 203 6.13 -2.88 -3.18
N ILE A 204 5.18 -3.80 -3.35
CA ILE A 204 5.08 -4.98 -2.51
C ILE A 204 6.26 -5.89 -2.82
N SER A 205 7.19 -6.03 -1.89
CA SER A 205 8.43 -6.79 -2.05
C SER A 205 8.28 -8.27 -1.67
N GLY A 206 7.27 -8.60 -0.84
CA GLY A 206 7.04 -9.96 -0.39
C GLY A 206 5.75 -10.12 0.40
N LEU A 207 5.30 -11.35 0.53
CA LEU A 207 4.10 -11.72 1.27
C LEU A 207 4.41 -12.80 2.28
N ASP A 208 3.52 -12.98 3.25
CA ASP A 208 3.59 -14.02 4.29
C ASP A 208 4.91 -13.98 5.08
N ARG A 209 5.39 -12.78 5.40
CA ARG A 209 6.62 -12.60 6.16
C ARG A 209 6.40 -12.81 7.65
N THR A 210 7.40 -13.40 8.29
CA THR A 210 7.48 -13.49 9.75
C THR A 210 8.63 -12.62 10.23
N VAL A 211 8.35 -11.74 11.19
CA VAL A 211 9.32 -10.79 11.74
C VAL A 211 9.37 -10.95 13.26
N ASP A 212 10.60 -11.06 13.78
CA ASP A 212 10.84 -10.98 15.21
C ASP A 212 10.79 -9.52 15.66
N VAL A 213 9.75 -9.16 16.37
CA VAL A 213 9.64 -7.89 17.07
C VAL A 213 10.07 -8.07 18.52
N ASN A 214 10.34 -7.01 19.24
CA ASN A 214 10.91 -7.02 20.60
C ASN A 214 10.53 -8.19 21.51
N LYS A 215 11.51 -8.70 22.30
CA LYS A 215 11.34 -9.73 23.36
C LYS A 215 10.84 -11.10 22.87
N GLY A 216 11.21 -11.52 21.65
CA GLY A 216 10.87 -12.84 21.12
C GLY A 216 9.43 -12.96 20.60
N LYS A 217 8.68 -11.88 20.54
CA LYS A 217 7.38 -11.82 19.87
C LYS A 217 7.58 -11.86 18.36
N LYS A 218 6.78 -12.68 17.66
CA LYS A 218 6.80 -12.83 16.20
C LYS A 218 5.49 -12.36 15.61
N LEU A 219 5.55 -11.41 14.70
CA LEU A 219 4.43 -11.09 13.82
C LEU A 219 4.53 -11.96 12.57
N ARG A 220 3.40 -12.48 12.11
CA ARG A 220 3.32 -13.43 10.98
C ARG A 220 2.36 -12.94 9.91
N GLY A 221 2.52 -13.50 8.69
CA GLY A 221 1.60 -13.18 7.59
C GLY A 221 1.72 -11.76 7.08
N LEU A 222 2.86 -11.08 7.33
CA LEU A 222 3.03 -9.67 7.00
C LEU A 222 3.28 -9.44 5.51
N ILE A 223 2.82 -8.31 5.02
CA ILE A 223 3.19 -7.72 3.74
C ILE A 223 4.53 -7.01 3.93
N GLN A 224 5.53 -7.35 3.11
CA GLN A 224 6.80 -6.63 3.00
C GLN A 224 6.71 -5.63 1.84
N PHE A 225 7.19 -4.41 2.05
CA PHE A 225 7.22 -3.35 1.03
C PHE A 225 8.46 -2.46 1.20
N ASP A 226 8.80 -1.67 0.17
CA ASP A 226 9.98 -0.81 0.15
C ASP A 226 9.66 0.71 0.07
N ALA A 227 8.38 1.09 0.12
CA ALA A 227 8.01 2.48 0.38
C ALA A 227 8.59 2.93 1.72
N ALA A 228 9.27 4.08 1.75
CA ALA A 228 9.99 4.54 2.93
C ALA A 228 9.04 4.82 4.09
N VAL A 229 9.33 4.25 5.26
CA VAL A 229 8.58 4.47 6.51
C VAL A 229 9.54 4.75 7.66
N ASN A 230 9.09 5.57 8.60
CA ASN A 230 9.85 5.99 9.77
C ASN A 230 8.93 6.00 11.00
N PRO A 231 9.47 6.15 12.23
CA PRO A 231 8.65 6.35 13.42
C PRO A 231 7.61 7.45 13.21
N GLY A 232 6.33 7.15 13.48
CA GLY A 232 5.18 8.00 13.20
C GLY A 232 4.30 7.50 12.05
N ASN A 233 4.83 6.70 11.11
CA ASN A 233 4.02 6.00 10.11
C ASN A 233 3.32 4.76 10.67
N SER A 234 3.76 4.27 11.84
CA SER A 234 3.13 3.14 12.55
C SER A 234 1.64 3.37 12.74
N GLY A 235 0.82 2.39 12.39
CA GLY A 235 -0.64 2.44 12.41
C GLY A 235 -1.27 3.13 11.20
N GLY A 236 -0.48 3.75 10.33
CA GLY A 236 -0.94 4.33 9.07
C GLY A 236 -1.26 3.28 8.01
N PRO A 237 -2.02 3.64 6.97
CA PRO A 237 -2.39 2.74 5.91
C PRO A 237 -1.23 2.47 4.94
N LEU A 238 -1.13 1.20 4.50
CA LEU A 238 -0.48 0.80 3.27
C LEU A 238 -1.56 0.72 2.18
N LEU A 239 -1.38 1.43 1.08
CA LEU A 239 -2.37 1.58 0.02
C LEU A 239 -1.88 0.90 -1.27
N ASN A 240 -2.82 0.39 -2.06
CA ASN A 240 -2.57 -0.04 -3.43
C ASN A 240 -2.67 1.14 -4.41
N ARG A 241 -2.46 0.87 -5.70
CA ARG A 241 -2.57 1.85 -6.79
C ARG A 241 -3.95 2.56 -6.86
N GLY A 242 -5.01 1.91 -6.39
CA GLY A 242 -6.36 2.46 -6.37
C GLY A 242 -6.69 3.27 -5.12
N GLY A 243 -5.72 3.55 -4.24
CA GLY A 243 -5.93 4.28 -2.98
C GLY A 243 -6.67 3.49 -1.91
N GLN A 244 -6.79 2.17 -2.08
CA GLN A 244 -7.46 1.31 -1.12
C GLN A 244 -6.48 0.81 -0.07
N VAL A 245 -6.91 0.76 1.20
CA VAL A 245 -6.10 0.24 2.31
C VAL A 245 -5.95 -1.27 2.19
N VAL A 246 -4.72 -1.75 1.99
CA VAL A 246 -4.38 -3.17 1.87
C VAL A 246 -3.67 -3.70 3.10
N GLY A 247 -3.18 -2.80 3.97
CA GLY A 247 -2.55 -3.16 5.24
C GLY A 247 -2.38 -1.98 6.17
N ILE A 248 -1.98 -2.28 7.41
CA ILE A 248 -1.62 -1.30 8.45
C ILE A 248 -0.13 -1.41 8.73
N VAL A 249 0.60 -0.31 8.57
CA VAL A 249 2.06 -0.25 8.81
C VAL A 249 2.36 -0.55 10.27
N THR A 250 3.27 -1.51 10.51
CA THR A 250 3.56 -1.99 11.86
C THR A 250 5.03 -1.96 12.22
N ALA A 251 5.93 -2.43 11.38
CA ALA A 251 7.32 -2.64 11.74
C ALA A 251 8.29 -2.26 10.62
N LEU A 252 9.55 -2.05 11.01
CA LEU A 252 10.70 -1.90 10.14
C LEU A 252 11.65 -3.06 10.38
N ALA A 253 12.31 -3.55 9.33
CA ALA A 253 13.54 -4.31 9.53
C ALA A 253 14.65 -3.31 9.88
N ASN A 254 15.21 -3.43 11.07
CA ASN A 254 16.30 -2.58 11.50
C ASN A 254 17.36 -3.38 12.24
N PRO A 255 18.39 -3.89 11.52
CA PRO A 255 19.49 -4.63 12.10
C PRO A 255 20.32 -3.82 13.10
N SER A 256 20.46 -2.52 12.88
CA SER A 256 21.24 -1.60 13.71
C SER A 256 20.50 -1.08 14.94
N ARG A 257 19.17 -1.31 15.04
CA ARG A 257 18.30 -0.86 16.12
C ARG A 257 18.25 0.67 16.33
N ASP A 258 18.70 1.44 15.36
CA ASP A 258 18.69 2.92 15.39
C ASP A 258 17.36 3.52 14.88
N GLY A 259 16.43 2.71 14.43
CA GLY A 259 15.12 3.15 13.91
C GLY A 259 15.16 3.61 12.45
N SER A 260 16.31 3.52 11.76
CA SER A 260 16.44 3.98 10.39
C SER A 260 15.83 3.00 9.38
N PHE A 261 15.13 3.52 8.39
CA PHE A 261 14.61 2.74 7.27
C PHE A 261 15.75 2.30 6.33
N ILE A 262 15.79 1.01 6.02
CA ILE A 262 16.81 0.39 5.15
C ILE A 262 16.21 -0.26 3.89
N GLY A 263 15.04 0.20 3.44
CA GLY A 263 14.34 -0.37 2.28
C GLY A 263 13.43 -1.56 2.60
N ILE A 264 13.13 -1.83 3.88
CA ILE A 264 12.28 -2.94 4.28
C ILE A 264 11.28 -2.48 5.34
N GLY A 265 10.03 -2.32 4.94
CA GLY A 265 8.88 -2.05 5.81
C GLY A 265 7.93 -3.26 5.84
N PHE A 266 7.11 -3.34 6.89
CA PHE A 266 6.12 -4.39 7.07
C PHE A 266 4.76 -3.81 7.44
N ALA A 267 3.70 -4.42 6.91
CA ALA A 267 2.32 -4.09 7.24
C ALA A 267 1.52 -5.37 7.55
N VAL A 268 0.60 -5.26 8.48
CA VAL A 268 -0.41 -6.29 8.74
C VAL A 268 -1.45 -6.20 7.63
N PRO A 269 -1.77 -7.31 6.92
CA PRO A 269 -2.82 -7.30 5.89
C PRO A 269 -4.15 -6.82 6.45
N ILE A 270 -4.90 -6.03 5.69
CA ILE A 270 -6.16 -5.42 6.18
C ILE A 270 -7.19 -6.49 6.60
N GLY A 271 -7.21 -7.64 5.93
CA GLY A 271 -8.07 -8.76 6.31
C GLY A 271 -7.75 -9.38 7.68
N ALA A 272 -6.50 -9.23 8.15
CA ALA A 272 -6.08 -9.65 9.50
C ALA A 272 -6.22 -8.51 10.52
N ALA A 273 -6.06 -7.25 10.09
CA ALA A 273 -6.08 -6.08 10.95
C ALA A 273 -7.46 -5.82 11.60
N GLY A 274 -8.53 -6.26 10.98
CA GLY A 274 -9.90 -6.07 11.49
C GLY A 274 -10.35 -7.09 12.54
N GLY A 275 -9.58 -8.14 12.80
CA GLY A 275 -10.03 -9.24 13.65
C GLY A 275 -11.31 -9.92 13.15
N ARG A 276 -11.91 -10.83 13.94
CA ARG A 276 -13.15 -11.54 13.55
C ARG A 276 -14.42 -10.65 13.51
N GLY A 277 -14.29 -9.35 13.81
CA GLY A 277 -15.40 -8.39 13.85
C GLY A 277 -15.47 -7.43 12.66
N PHE A 278 -14.48 -7.44 11.77
CA PHE A 278 -14.36 -6.53 10.62
C PHE A 278 -14.56 -7.26 9.29
N ALA A 279 -15.64 -7.98 9.14
CA ALA A 279 -16.05 -8.38 7.80
C ALA A 279 -16.57 -7.13 7.05
N PRO A 280 -16.05 -6.78 5.85
CA PRO A 280 -16.65 -5.72 5.06
C PRO A 280 -18.13 -6.06 4.84
N SER A 281 -19.03 -5.13 5.15
CA SER A 281 -20.44 -5.25 4.76
C SER A 281 -20.47 -5.43 3.24
N LYS A 282 -21.07 -6.54 2.80
CA LYS A 282 -21.31 -6.85 1.37
C LYS A 282 -22.18 -5.80 0.73
#